data_6ace8152ac22c53e307a63002f1576c7
#
_entry.id   6ace8152ac22c53e307a63002f1576c7
#
_cell.length_a   1.000
_cell.length_b   1.000
_cell.length_c   1.000
_cell.angle_alpha   90.00
_cell.angle_beta   90.00
_cell.angle_gamma   90.00
#
_symmetry.space_group_name_H-M   'P 1'
#
loop_
_entity.id
_entity.type
_entity.pdbx_description
1 polymer ?
#
loop_
_entity_poly.entity_id
_entity_poly.type
_entity_poly.pdbx_seq_one_letter_code
_entity_poly.pdbx_strand_id
1 'polypeptide(L)'
;MLIAIIYAIIAGLSDIFGGWLGQRKEIVKIMPRYIIGFAAGVMISLTFVDILPEIGIESNSYVVMIGFFVFYIIEKLVMLHACGESECKIHKISGITVFGMALDNIIDGIGIAVGYTINPFLGLLITVGVVIHEIPQGITSSVIMKEAGYKRKKIYSVLAIAAVLYPIGAIISGFIPGSFMPLVLAFIAGDFLYIGASDLLPEAHKKFNLFVILSVLIGVFFVISLHIILPFA
;
A
#
# COMPACT_ATOMS: atom_id res chain seq x y z
N MET A 1 10.54 7.55 -16.99
CA MET A 1 10.35 8.50 -15.88
C MET A 1 9.00 9.23 -15.93
N LEU A 2 8.62 9.98 -16.98
CA LEU A 2 7.34 10.71 -17.00
C LEU A 2 6.11 9.80 -16.77
N ILE A 3 6.06 8.64 -17.42
CA ILE A 3 4.96 7.68 -17.24
C ILE A 3 4.90 7.15 -15.80
N ALA A 4 6.04 6.85 -15.19
CA ALA A 4 6.08 6.41 -13.80
C ALA A 4 5.58 7.50 -12.82
N ILE A 5 5.88 8.77 -13.09
CA ILE A 5 5.34 9.90 -12.32
C ILE A 5 3.81 9.99 -12.48
N ILE A 6 3.29 9.77 -13.72
CA ILE A 6 1.83 9.74 -13.96
C ILE A 6 1.19 8.59 -13.16
N TYR A 7 1.80 7.41 -13.16
CA TYR A 7 1.33 6.27 -12.36
C TYR A 7 1.32 6.58 -10.87
N ALA A 8 2.38 7.21 -10.35
CA ALA A 8 2.47 7.65 -8.97
C ALA A 8 1.40 8.70 -8.61
N ILE A 9 1.06 9.62 -9.53
CA ILE A 9 -0.05 10.56 -9.35
C ILE A 9 -1.38 9.81 -9.27
N ILE A 10 -1.61 8.80 -10.11
CA ILE A 10 -2.83 7.98 -10.09
C ILE A 10 -2.96 7.26 -8.74
N ALA A 11 -1.85 6.71 -8.21
CA ALA A 11 -1.80 6.09 -6.89
C ALA A 11 -2.20 7.10 -5.79
N GLY A 12 -1.61 8.29 -5.76
CA GLY A 12 -1.98 9.34 -4.80
C GLY A 12 -3.44 9.80 -4.92
N LEU A 13 -4.01 9.83 -6.14
CA LEU A 13 -5.41 10.14 -6.33
C LEU A 13 -6.33 9.04 -5.79
N SER A 14 -5.90 7.77 -5.79
CA SER A 14 -6.69 6.68 -5.22
C SER A 14 -6.80 6.76 -3.70
N ASP A 15 -5.78 7.25 -2.99
CA ASP A 15 -5.85 7.55 -1.54
C ASP A 15 -6.88 8.66 -1.26
N ILE A 16 -6.86 9.76 -2.01
CA ILE A 16 -7.87 10.83 -1.90
C ILE A 16 -9.27 10.29 -2.20
N PHE A 17 -9.42 9.45 -3.22
CA PHE A 17 -10.69 8.82 -3.55
C PHE A 17 -11.18 7.89 -2.44
N GLY A 18 -10.29 7.07 -1.86
CA GLY A 18 -10.58 6.29 -0.66
C GLY A 18 -11.04 7.17 0.49
N GLY A 19 -10.35 8.27 0.75
CA GLY A 19 -10.73 9.23 1.76
C GLY A 19 -12.11 9.85 1.53
N TRP A 20 -12.48 10.10 0.28
CA TRP A 20 -13.82 10.55 -0.09
C TRP A 20 -14.89 9.49 0.18
N LEU A 21 -14.61 8.23 -0.14
CA LEU A 21 -15.48 7.10 0.17
C LEU A 21 -15.69 6.94 1.69
N GLY A 22 -14.63 7.08 2.49
CA GLY A 22 -14.66 7.00 3.95
C GLY A 22 -15.51 8.10 4.63
N GLN A 23 -15.83 9.19 3.94
CA GLN A 23 -16.80 10.18 4.42
C GLN A 23 -18.26 9.78 4.20
N ARG A 24 -18.54 8.69 3.45
CA ARG A 24 -19.87 8.18 3.13
C ARG A 24 -20.25 7.08 4.13
N LYS A 25 -21.17 7.38 5.07
CA LYS A 25 -21.56 6.45 6.16
C LYS A 25 -22.04 5.08 5.67
N GLU A 26 -22.70 5.02 4.52
CA GLU A 26 -23.26 3.79 3.95
C GLU A 26 -22.15 2.86 3.44
N ILE A 27 -21.11 3.41 2.81
CA ILE A 27 -19.99 2.65 2.28
C ILE A 27 -19.16 2.06 3.42
N VAL A 28 -18.88 2.85 4.45
CA VAL A 28 -18.09 2.43 5.63
C VAL A 28 -18.74 1.26 6.39
N LYS A 29 -20.08 1.14 6.34
CA LYS A 29 -20.79 0.06 7.05
C LYS A 29 -20.72 -1.30 6.34
N ILE A 30 -20.67 -1.32 5.02
CA ILE A 30 -20.93 -2.52 4.21
C ILE A 30 -19.69 -3.06 3.54
N MET A 31 -18.80 -2.20 3.06
CA MET A 31 -17.72 -2.59 2.12
C MET A 31 -16.30 -2.74 2.66
N PRO A 32 -15.86 -2.15 3.80
CA PRO A 32 -14.43 -2.05 4.06
C PRO A 32 -13.72 -3.40 4.07
N ARG A 33 -14.27 -4.42 4.74
CA ARG A 33 -13.61 -5.72 4.91
C ARG A 33 -13.40 -6.49 3.60
N TYR A 34 -14.33 -6.38 2.65
CA TYR A 34 -14.21 -7.08 1.35
C TYR A 34 -13.21 -6.40 0.44
N ILE A 35 -13.18 -5.06 0.46
CA ILE A 35 -12.18 -4.27 -0.26
C ILE A 35 -10.80 -4.53 0.33
N ILE A 36 -10.67 -4.53 1.66
CA ILE A 36 -9.43 -4.84 2.38
C ILE A 36 -8.97 -6.27 2.05
N GLY A 37 -9.86 -7.26 2.11
CA GLY A 37 -9.54 -8.64 1.75
C GLY A 37 -9.09 -8.79 0.31
N PHE A 38 -9.76 -8.14 -0.63
CA PHE A 38 -9.36 -8.11 -2.04
C PHE A 38 -7.96 -7.48 -2.21
N ALA A 39 -7.71 -6.33 -1.58
CA ALA A 39 -6.42 -5.67 -1.60
C ALA A 39 -5.30 -6.54 -1.02
N ALA A 40 -5.56 -7.23 0.11
CA ALA A 40 -4.61 -8.19 0.68
C ALA A 40 -4.24 -9.30 -0.31
N GLY A 41 -5.24 -9.88 -0.97
CA GLY A 41 -5.02 -10.91 -2.01
C GLY A 41 -4.19 -10.37 -3.17
N VAL A 42 -4.46 -9.15 -3.64
CA VAL A 42 -3.70 -8.50 -4.71
C VAL A 42 -2.25 -8.26 -4.29
N MET A 43 -2.00 -7.65 -3.13
CA MET A 43 -0.65 -7.32 -2.67
C MET A 43 0.22 -8.56 -2.49
N ILE A 44 -0.32 -9.59 -1.84
CA ILE A 44 0.40 -10.86 -1.63
C ILE A 44 0.72 -11.53 -2.96
N SER A 45 -0.29 -11.69 -3.85
CA SER A 45 -0.08 -12.38 -5.12
C SER A 45 0.81 -11.61 -6.09
N LEU A 46 0.67 -10.28 -6.18
CA LEU A 46 1.56 -9.43 -6.97
C LEU A 46 3.03 -9.62 -6.55
N THR A 47 3.27 -9.66 -5.24
CA THR A 47 4.61 -9.87 -4.74
C THR A 47 5.17 -11.23 -5.14
N PHE A 48 4.41 -12.31 -4.94
CA PHE A 48 4.87 -13.66 -5.24
C PHE A 48 4.96 -13.97 -6.74
N VAL A 49 4.02 -13.48 -7.54
CA VAL A 49 3.89 -13.85 -8.95
C VAL A 49 4.74 -12.96 -9.86
N ASP A 50 4.83 -11.66 -9.53
CA ASP A 50 5.44 -10.68 -10.42
C ASP A 50 6.75 -10.09 -9.88
N ILE A 51 6.81 -9.68 -8.61
CA ILE A 51 7.98 -8.98 -8.08
C ILE A 51 9.12 -9.95 -7.72
N LEU A 52 8.84 -10.99 -6.95
CA LEU A 52 9.87 -11.93 -6.49
C LEU A 52 10.59 -12.66 -7.63
N PRO A 53 9.93 -13.10 -8.70
CA PRO A 53 10.63 -13.66 -9.85
C PRO A 53 11.57 -12.67 -10.54
N GLU A 54 11.16 -11.41 -10.68
CA GLU A 54 11.93 -10.38 -11.37
C GLU A 54 13.21 -9.98 -10.62
N ILE A 55 13.20 -9.98 -9.29
CA ILE A 55 14.37 -9.60 -8.49
C ILE A 55 15.38 -10.74 -8.28
N GLY A 56 15.08 -11.98 -8.72
CA GLY A 56 15.92 -13.14 -8.43
C GLY A 56 15.95 -13.46 -6.94
N ILE A 57 14.87 -14.02 -6.42
CA ILE A 57 14.64 -14.24 -4.98
C ILE A 57 15.77 -14.99 -4.29
N GLU A 58 16.44 -15.94 -4.97
CA GLU A 58 17.55 -16.71 -4.41
C GLU A 58 18.69 -15.82 -3.90
N SER A 59 18.97 -14.73 -4.61
CA SER A 59 20.04 -13.80 -4.25
C SER A 59 19.59 -12.68 -3.32
N ASN A 60 18.30 -12.34 -3.30
CA ASN A 60 17.78 -11.12 -2.64
C ASN A 60 16.75 -11.39 -1.53
N SER A 61 16.51 -12.66 -1.16
CA SER A 61 15.52 -13.04 -0.13
C SER A 61 15.77 -12.37 1.23
N TYR A 62 17.02 -12.15 1.61
CA TYR A 62 17.36 -11.45 2.85
C TYR A 62 16.95 -9.97 2.81
N VAL A 63 16.98 -9.33 1.65
CA VAL A 63 16.54 -7.93 1.49
C VAL A 63 15.03 -7.82 1.59
N VAL A 64 14.29 -8.80 1.04
CA VAL A 64 12.83 -8.93 1.21
C VAL A 64 12.50 -9.06 2.69
N MET A 65 13.22 -9.94 3.41
CA MET A 65 13.05 -10.11 4.85
C MET A 65 13.33 -8.81 5.62
N ILE A 66 14.40 -8.09 5.27
CA ILE A 66 14.73 -6.80 5.89
C ILE A 66 13.60 -5.80 5.65
N GLY A 67 13.09 -5.67 4.41
CA GLY A 67 11.97 -4.80 4.09
C GLY A 67 10.76 -5.11 4.97
N PHE A 68 10.34 -6.38 5.04
CA PHE A 68 9.22 -6.82 5.88
C PHE A 68 9.39 -6.40 7.36
N PHE A 69 10.54 -6.67 7.95
CA PHE A 69 10.75 -6.37 9.37
C PHE A 69 10.98 -4.88 9.65
N VAL A 70 11.52 -4.11 8.71
CA VAL A 70 11.64 -2.66 8.85
C VAL A 70 10.24 -2.04 8.94
N PHE A 71 9.31 -2.41 8.05
CA PHE A 71 7.94 -1.91 8.11
C PHE A 71 7.19 -2.38 9.35
N TYR A 72 7.35 -3.65 9.74
CA TYR A 72 6.85 -4.15 11.01
C TYR A 72 7.30 -3.28 12.19
N ILE A 73 8.60 -2.95 12.27
CA ILE A 73 9.15 -2.13 13.35
C ILE A 73 8.60 -0.69 13.29
N ILE A 74 8.59 -0.09 12.10
CA ILE A 74 8.07 1.28 11.91
C ILE A 74 6.61 1.36 12.37
N GLU A 75 5.75 0.44 11.91
CA GLU A 75 4.34 0.43 12.31
C GLU A 75 4.19 0.24 13.81
N LYS A 76 4.91 -0.70 14.44
CA LYS A 76 4.81 -0.93 15.89
C LYS A 76 5.31 0.25 16.70
N LEU A 77 6.36 0.95 16.25
CA LEU A 77 6.82 2.19 16.87
C LEU A 77 5.79 3.33 16.71
N VAL A 78 5.18 3.44 15.53
CA VAL A 78 4.09 4.41 15.28
C VAL A 78 2.89 4.13 16.19
N MET A 79 2.47 2.86 16.30
CA MET A 79 1.36 2.45 17.18
C MET A 79 1.67 2.70 18.65
N LEU A 80 2.87 2.36 19.13
CA LEU A 80 3.30 2.56 20.52
C LEU A 80 3.22 4.04 20.91
N HIS A 81 3.65 4.94 20.03
CA HIS A 81 3.62 6.39 20.28
C HIS A 81 2.20 7.00 20.13
N ALA A 82 1.34 6.39 19.31
CA ALA A 82 -0.03 6.86 19.11
C ALA A 82 -0.98 6.46 20.25
N CYS A 83 -0.78 5.27 20.83
CA CYS A 83 -1.75 4.66 21.76
C CYS A 83 -1.21 4.42 23.16
N GLY A 84 0.09 4.43 23.41
CA GLY A 84 0.65 3.92 24.66
C GLY A 84 0.45 2.40 24.79
N GLU A 85 0.64 1.86 26.03
CA GLU A 85 0.59 0.41 26.29
C GLU A 85 -0.82 -0.18 26.45
N SER A 86 -1.90 0.61 26.29
CA SER A 86 -3.28 0.16 26.51
C SER A 86 -4.12 0.20 25.23
N GLU A 87 -5.15 -0.65 25.18
CA GLU A 87 -6.13 -0.64 24.08
C GLU A 87 -6.75 0.76 23.86
N CYS A 88 -6.34 1.41 22.80
CA CYS A 88 -6.88 2.71 22.42
C CYS A 88 -8.19 2.55 21.64
N LYS A 89 -9.29 3.09 22.18
CA LYS A 89 -10.57 3.17 21.46
C LYS A 89 -10.57 4.24 20.35
N ILE A 90 -9.66 5.21 20.42
CA ILE A 90 -9.55 6.32 19.44
C ILE A 90 -8.06 6.59 19.24
N HIS A 91 -7.54 6.26 18.08
CA HIS A 91 -6.18 6.63 17.68
C HIS A 91 -6.10 8.15 17.51
N LYS A 92 -5.41 8.84 18.41
CA LYS A 92 -5.02 10.22 18.14
C LYS A 92 -3.99 10.20 17.02
N ILE A 93 -4.32 10.80 15.88
CA ILE A 93 -3.35 11.01 14.82
C ILE A 93 -2.25 11.89 15.39
N SER A 94 -1.14 11.26 15.74
CA SER A 94 0.08 11.91 16.19
C SER A 94 0.91 12.33 14.97
N GLY A 95 1.88 13.23 15.18
CA GLY A 95 2.84 13.56 14.11
C GLY A 95 3.60 12.34 13.61
N ILE A 96 3.81 11.33 14.46
CA ILE A 96 4.48 10.06 14.11
C ILE A 96 3.60 9.20 13.18
N THR A 97 2.28 9.16 13.41
CA THR A 97 1.35 8.47 12.50
C THR A 97 1.37 9.08 11.10
N VAL A 98 1.36 10.42 11.02
CA VAL A 98 1.47 11.14 9.75
C VAL A 98 2.82 10.86 9.08
N PHE A 99 3.89 10.76 9.85
CA PHE A 99 5.22 10.43 9.33
C PHE A 99 5.28 9.00 8.76
N GLY A 100 4.67 8.01 9.45
CA GLY A 100 4.58 6.63 8.96
C GLY A 100 3.87 6.55 7.61
N MET A 101 2.69 7.17 7.49
CA MET A 101 1.94 7.26 6.22
C MET A 101 2.74 7.97 5.12
N ALA A 102 3.46 9.05 5.46
CA ALA A 102 4.27 9.79 4.51
C ALA A 102 5.42 8.95 3.96
N LEU A 103 6.05 8.14 4.81
CA LEU A 103 7.14 7.24 4.42
C LEU A 103 6.63 6.16 3.47
N ASP A 104 5.51 5.52 3.79
CA ASP A 104 4.83 4.52 2.98
C ASP A 104 4.55 5.04 1.57
N ASN A 105 3.89 6.19 1.45
CA ASN A 105 3.57 6.82 0.17
C ASN A 105 4.81 7.14 -0.69
N ILE A 106 5.92 7.54 -0.06
CA ILE A 106 7.19 7.77 -0.79
C ILE A 106 7.73 6.45 -1.31
N ILE A 107 7.69 5.39 -0.53
CA ILE A 107 8.21 4.07 -0.88
C ILE A 107 7.38 3.45 -2.00
N ASP A 108 6.07 3.58 -1.95
CA ASP A 108 5.18 3.18 -3.04
C ASP A 108 5.53 3.90 -4.35
N GLY A 109 5.73 5.21 -4.28
CA GLY A 109 6.16 5.99 -5.43
C GLY A 109 7.51 5.53 -6.00
N ILE A 110 8.47 5.19 -5.12
CA ILE A 110 9.75 4.60 -5.53
C ILE A 110 9.49 3.23 -6.18
N GLY A 111 8.64 2.39 -5.59
CA GLY A 111 8.30 1.05 -6.09
C GLY A 111 7.72 1.07 -7.50
N ILE A 112 6.75 1.95 -7.73
CA ILE A 112 6.15 2.17 -9.05
C ILE A 112 7.23 2.54 -10.08
N ALA A 113 8.12 3.47 -9.73
CA ALA A 113 9.09 4.00 -10.68
C ALA A 113 10.28 3.04 -10.90
N VAL A 114 10.75 2.35 -9.88
CA VAL A 114 11.78 1.31 -9.98
C VAL A 114 11.24 0.13 -10.79
N GLY A 115 10.03 -0.35 -10.47
CA GLY A 115 9.38 -1.39 -11.24
C GLY A 115 9.23 -1.03 -12.71
N TYR A 116 8.77 0.19 -13.02
CA TYR A 116 8.67 0.68 -14.39
C TYR A 116 10.03 0.76 -15.10
N THR A 117 11.09 1.09 -14.38
CA THR A 117 12.43 1.21 -14.96
C THR A 117 13.04 -0.15 -15.26
N ILE A 118 12.79 -1.15 -14.42
CA ILE A 118 13.21 -2.54 -14.65
C ILE A 118 12.40 -3.14 -15.80
N ASN A 119 11.08 -3.07 -15.72
CA ASN A 119 10.12 -3.55 -16.71
C ASN A 119 8.87 -2.65 -16.69
N PRO A 120 8.49 -1.99 -17.80
CA PRO A 120 7.32 -1.12 -17.86
C PRO A 120 6.02 -1.82 -17.46
N PHE A 121 5.87 -3.10 -17.77
CA PHE A 121 4.70 -3.88 -17.39
C PHE A 121 4.67 -4.17 -15.89
N LEU A 122 5.81 -4.52 -15.29
CA LEU A 122 5.93 -4.66 -13.83
C LEU A 122 5.56 -3.34 -13.11
N GLY A 123 6.03 -2.20 -13.61
CA GLY A 123 5.65 -0.89 -13.07
C GLY A 123 4.14 -0.62 -13.15
N LEU A 124 3.46 -1.07 -14.21
CA LEU A 124 2.01 -1.01 -14.32
C LEU A 124 1.34 -1.91 -13.27
N LEU A 125 1.79 -3.15 -13.11
CA LEU A 125 1.23 -4.09 -12.13
C LEU A 125 1.42 -3.59 -10.69
N ILE A 126 2.60 -3.06 -10.36
CA ILE A 126 2.87 -2.42 -9.07
C ILE A 126 1.90 -1.25 -8.85
N THR A 127 1.70 -0.40 -9.88
CA THR A 127 0.75 0.70 -9.80
C THR A 127 -0.66 0.22 -9.51
N VAL A 128 -1.12 -0.84 -10.16
CA VAL A 128 -2.43 -1.45 -9.91
C VAL A 128 -2.53 -1.95 -8.48
N GLY A 129 -1.49 -2.63 -7.97
CA GLY A 129 -1.42 -3.09 -6.58
C GLY A 129 -1.51 -1.93 -5.59
N VAL A 130 -0.71 -0.87 -5.82
CA VAL A 130 -0.72 0.34 -4.98
C VAL A 130 -2.10 1.01 -5.00
N VAL A 131 -2.69 1.27 -6.18
CA VAL A 131 -4.03 1.86 -6.29
C VAL A 131 -5.09 1.06 -5.52
N ILE A 132 -5.00 -0.25 -5.57
CA ILE A 132 -5.99 -1.13 -4.92
C ILE A 132 -5.87 -1.09 -3.40
N HIS A 133 -4.65 -1.07 -2.82
CA HIS A 133 -4.52 -1.03 -1.37
C HIS A 133 -4.69 0.39 -0.79
N GLU A 134 -4.40 1.43 -1.56
CA GLU A 134 -4.57 2.81 -1.15
C GLU A 134 -6.03 3.22 -0.97
N ILE A 135 -6.95 2.62 -1.71
CA ILE A 135 -8.39 2.89 -1.51
C ILE A 135 -8.84 2.53 -0.08
N PRO A 136 -8.62 1.31 0.46
CA PRO A 136 -8.94 1.01 1.85
C PRO A 136 -8.13 1.84 2.85
N GLN A 137 -6.88 2.17 2.57
CA GLN A 137 -6.05 3.01 3.42
C GLN A 137 -6.63 4.42 3.56
N GLY A 138 -7.01 5.06 2.45
CA GLY A 138 -7.67 6.36 2.44
C GLY A 138 -9.03 6.34 3.16
N ILE A 139 -9.84 5.26 2.99
CA ILE A 139 -11.08 5.08 3.73
C ILE A 139 -10.79 5.08 5.24
N THR A 140 -9.87 4.23 5.68
CA THR A 140 -9.52 4.05 7.10
C THR A 140 -8.97 5.35 7.70
N SER A 141 -8.02 5.99 7.02
CA SER A 141 -7.41 7.26 7.43
C SER A 141 -8.46 8.36 7.61
N SER A 142 -9.37 8.49 6.64
CA SER A 142 -10.41 9.52 6.72
C SER A 142 -11.45 9.26 7.82
N VAL A 143 -11.75 7.99 8.10
CA VAL A 143 -12.65 7.60 9.20
C VAL A 143 -12.02 7.91 10.54
N ILE A 144 -10.75 7.49 10.76
CA ILE A 144 -10.00 7.75 11.99
C ILE A 144 -9.90 9.27 12.24
N MET A 145 -9.54 10.06 11.22
CA MET A 145 -9.46 11.51 11.34
C MET A 145 -10.79 12.14 11.71
N LYS A 146 -11.89 11.65 11.15
CA LYS A 146 -13.24 12.13 11.46
C LYS A 146 -13.65 11.79 12.89
N GLU A 147 -13.37 10.58 13.38
CA GLU A 147 -13.62 10.17 14.76
C GLU A 147 -12.77 10.95 15.75
N ALA A 148 -11.55 11.34 15.37
CA ALA A 148 -10.68 12.24 16.11
C ALA A 148 -11.16 13.72 16.09
N GLY A 149 -12.32 14.02 15.46
CA GLY A 149 -12.92 15.35 15.43
C GLY A 149 -12.36 16.31 14.39
N TYR A 150 -11.57 15.84 13.41
CA TYR A 150 -11.06 16.70 12.35
C TYR A 150 -12.16 17.16 11.41
N LYS A 151 -12.14 18.45 11.05
CA LYS A 151 -13.04 19.00 10.03
C LYS A 151 -12.73 18.41 8.65
N ARG A 152 -13.74 18.19 7.84
CA ARG A 152 -13.64 17.62 6.49
C ARG A 152 -12.55 18.31 5.62
N LYS A 153 -12.45 19.64 5.69
CA LYS A 153 -11.41 20.38 4.95
C LYS A 153 -10.00 19.97 5.37
N LYS A 154 -9.77 19.75 6.67
CA LYS A 154 -8.46 19.33 7.19
C LYS A 154 -8.12 17.90 6.77
N ILE A 155 -9.13 17.00 6.76
CA ILE A 155 -8.96 15.61 6.30
C ILE A 155 -8.46 15.61 4.84
N TYR A 156 -9.16 16.30 3.94
CA TYR A 156 -8.72 16.37 2.54
C TYR A 156 -7.39 17.08 2.34
N SER A 157 -7.04 18.06 3.19
CA SER A 157 -5.72 18.69 3.12
C SER A 157 -4.60 17.71 3.49
N VAL A 158 -4.81 16.85 4.50
CA VAL A 158 -3.83 15.82 4.89
C VAL A 158 -3.67 14.79 3.77
N LEU A 159 -4.78 14.27 3.25
CA LEU A 159 -4.75 13.31 2.14
C LEU A 159 -4.12 13.90 0.87
N ALA A 160 -4.39 15.16 0.55
CA ALA A 160 -3.77 15.83 -0.59
C ALA A 160 -2.25 16.01 -0.43
N ILE A 161 -1.77 16.30 0.78
CA ILE A 161 -0.34 16.35 1.08
C ILE A 161 0.27 14.95 0.96
N ALA A 162 -0.38 13.93 1.52
CA ALA A 162 0.02 12.54 1.41
C ALA A 162 0.12 12.10 -0.06
N ALA A 163 -0.88 12.43 -0.88
CA ALA A 163 -0.91 12.10 -2.30
C ALA A 163 0.25 12.68 -3.13
N VAL A 164 0.80 13.83 -2.72
CA VAL A 164 1.97 14.43 -3.39
C VAL A 164 3.26 13.65 -3.13
N LEU A 165 3.32 12.83 -2.09
CA LEU A 165 4.51 12.07 -1.73
C LEU A 165 4.79 10.92 -2.70
N TYR A 166 3.77 10.34 -3.34
CA TYR A 166 3.96 9.31 -4.38
C TYR A 166 4.80 9.81 -5.58
N PRO A 167 4.42 10.90 -6.27
CA PRO A 167 5.27 11.42 -7.35
C PRO A 167 6.62 11.92 -6.86
N ILE A 168 6.75 12.39 -5.62
CA ILE A 168 8.05 12.70 -5.02
C ILE A 168 8.91 11.43 -4.91
N GLY A 169 8.36 10.32 -4.42
CA GLY A 169 9.03 9.02 -4.40
C GLY A 169 9.47 8.57 -5.80
N ALA A 170 8.58 8.70 -6.78
CA ALA A 170 8.91 8.40 -8.17
C ALA A 170 10.05 9.26 -8.73
N ILE A 171 10.14 10.53 -8.36
CA ILE A 171 11.25 11.41 -8.75
C ILE A 171 12.54 11.00 -8.04
N ILE A 172 12.48 10.67 -6.73
CA ILE A 172 13.64 10.21 -5.94
C ILE A 172 14.24 8.95 -6.56
N SER A 173 13.43 8.05 -7.11
CA SER A 173 13.93 6.83 -7.77
C SER A 173 14.90 7.13 -8.92
N GLY A 174 14.77 8.28 -9.57
CA GLY A 174 15.66 8.72 -10.65
C GLY A 174 17.11 8.94 -10.22
N PHE A 175 17.38 9.05 -8.94
CA PHE A 175 18.73 9.17 -8.37
C PHE A 175 19.31 7.82 -7.94
N ILE A 176 18.54 6.73 -8.03
CA ILE A 176 18.98 5.38 -7.66
C ILE A 176 19.80 4.81 -8.84
N PRO A 177 21.07 4.42 -8.63
CA PRO A 177 21.83 3.75 -9.67
C PRO A 177 21.14 2.44 -10.11
N GLY A 178 21.17 2.13 -11.41
CA GLY A 178 20.50 0.95 -11.98
C GLY A 178 20.89 -0.37 -11.32
N SER A 179 22.14 -0.50 -10.87
CA SER A 179 22.64 -1.69 -10.16
C SER A 179 21.97 -1.93 -8.80
N PHE A 180 21.37 -0.91 -8.17
CA PHE A 180 20.67 -1.03 -6.90
C PHE A 180 19.18 -1.24 -7.05
N MET A 181 18.60 -1.06 -8.23
CA MET A 181 17.15 -1.18 -8.46
C MET A 181 16.59 -2.54 -8.05
N PRO A 182 17.22 -3.69 -8.35
CA PRO A 182 16.72 -4.99 -7.87
C PRO A 182 16.69 -5.10 -6.33
N LEU A 183 17.68 -4.51 -5.64
CA LEU A 183 17.72 -4.50 -4.17
C LEU A 183 16.61 -3.61 -3.58
N VAL A 184 16.38 -2.44 -4.18
CA VAL A 184 15.29 -1.54 -3.77
C VAL A 184 13.95 -2.23 -3.99
N LEU A 185 13.76 -2.88 -5.13
CA LEU A 185 12.53 -3.61 -5.41
C LEU A 185 12.34 -4.81 -4.48
N ALA A 186 13.43 -5.50 -4.09
CA ALA A 186 13.39 -6.56 -3.08
C ALA A 186 12.95 -6.03 -1.70
N PHE A 187 13.44 -4.86 -1.30
CA PHE A 187 13.02 -4.21 -0.07
C PHE A 187 11.53 -3.87 -0.09
N ILE A 188 11.04 -3.32 -1.21
CA ILE A 188 9.62 -2.99 -1.42
C ILE A 188 8.74 -4.25 -1.49
N ALA A 189 9.25 -5.36 -2.05
CA ALA A 189 8.56 -6.64 -1.99
C ALA A 189 8.30 -7.09 -0.54
N GLY A 190 9.27 -6.84 0.36
CA GLY A 190 9.11 -7.09 1.79
C GLY A 190 8.02 -6.22 2.43
N ASP A 191 7.98 -4.95 2.07
CA ASP A 191 6.93 -4.02 2.47
C ASP A 191 5.54 -4.49 2.00
N PHE A 192 5.38 -4.79 0.73
CA PHE A 192 4.12 -5.28 0.17
C PHE A 192 3.63 -6.57 0.84
N LEU A 193 4.55 -7.48 1.18
CA LEU A 193 4.21 -8.66 1.98
C LEU A 193 3.77 -8.27 3.39
N TYR A 194 4.41 -7.27 3.99
CA TYR A 194 4.01 -6.79 5.30
C TYR A 194 2.61 -6.19 5.26
N ILE A 195 2.33 -5.26 4.36
CA ILE A 195 1.02 -4.65 4.17
C ILE A 195 -0.05 -5.72 3.89
N GLY A 196 0.20 -6.59 2.93
CA GLY A 196 -0.78 -7.61 2.52
C GLY A 196 -1.07 -8.64 3.61
N ALA A 197 -0.03 -9.25 4.19
CA ALA A 197 -0.16 -10.39 5.09
C ALA A 197 -0.30 -10.02 6.56
N SER A 198 0.34 -8.93 7.01
CA SER A 198 0.40 -8.56 8.44
C SER A 198 -0.55 -7.43 8.81
N ASP A 199 -0.99 -6.60 7.87
CA ASP A 199 -1.94 -5.51 8.12
C ASP A 199 -3.31 -5.80 7.47
N LEU A 200 -3.41 -5.84 6.15
CA LEU A 200 -4.70 -5.96 5.46
C LEU A 200 -5.42 -7.28 5.72
N LEU A 201 -4.70 -8.42 5.68
CA LEU A 201 -5.33 -9.73 5.84
C LEU A 201 -5.93 -9.93 7.25
N PRO A 202 -5.23 -9.62 8.36
CA PRO A 202 -5.82 -9.65 9.69
C PRO A 202 -6.97 -8.65 9.88
N GLU A 203 -6.84 -7.45 9.33
CA GLU A 203 -7.89 -6.41 9.39
C GLU A 203 -9.18 -6.89 8.73
N ALA A 204 -9.10 -7.51 7.54
CA ALA A 204 -10.23 -8.08 6.84
C ALA A 204 -10.93 -9.19 7.64
N HIS A 205 -10.16 -9.96 8.42
CA HIS A 205 -10.63 -11.13 9.18
C HIS A 205 -11.00 -10.84 10.64
N LYS A 206 -11.02 -9.58 11.09
CA LYS A 206 -11.47 -9.23 12.47
C LYS A 206 -12.79 -9.88 12.88
N LYS A 207 -13.65 -10.21 11.92
CA LYS A 207 -14.83 -11.05 12.10
C LYS A 207 -14.84 -12.13 11.03
N PHE A 208 -14.94 -13.39 11.43
CA PHE A 208 -15.04 -14.51 10.49
C PHE A 208 -16.21 -14.31 9.51
N ASN A 209 -15.90 -14.42 8.21
CA ASN A 209 -16.89 -14.35 7.15
C ASN A 209 -16.32 -15.01 5.89
N LEU A 210 -17.03 -16.02 5.37
CA LEU A 210 -16.66 -16.74 4.17
C LEU A 210 -16.48 -15.82 2.94
N PHE A 211 -17.29 -14.76 2.83
CA PHE A 211 -17.17 -13.81 1.72
C PHE A 211 -15.86 -12.97 1.78
N VAL A 212 -15.26 -12.82 2.97
CA VAL A 212 -13.92 -12.22 3.08
C VAL A 212 -12.88 -13.15 2.48
N ILE A 213 -12.96 -14.45 2.76
CA ILE A 213 -12.06 -15.44 2.13
C ILE A 213 -12.21 -15.40 0.60
N LEU A 214 -13.44 -15.35 0.11
CA LEU A 214 -13.69 -15.24 -1.33
C LEU A 214 -13.14 -13.93 -1.90
N SER A 215 -13.24 -12.80 -1.20
CA SER A 215 -12.68 -11.53 -1.67
C SER A 215 -11.14 -11.58 -1.78
N VAL A 216 -10.44 -12.21 -0.83
CA VAL A 216 -9.00 -12.45 -0.90
C VAL A 216 -8.66 -13.30 -2.13
N LEU A 217 -9.34 -14.42 -2.32
CA LEU A 217 -9.11 -15.31 -3.46
C LEU A 217 -9.40 -14.62 -4.79
N ILE A 218 -10.43 -13.77 -4.87
CA ILE A 218 -10.69 -12.94 -6.06
C ILE A 218 -9.52 -12.01 -6.35
N GLY A 219 -8.90 -11.41 -5.32
CA GLY A 219 -7.69 -10.60 -5.46
C GLY A 219 -6.51 -11.40 -6.01
N VAL A 220 -6.30 -12.61 -5.51
CA VAL A 220 -5.27 -13.54 -6.00
C VAL A 220 -5.52 -13.88 -7.48
N PHE A 221 -6.72 -14.32 -7.82
CA PHE A 221 -7.09 -14.68 -9.20
C PHE A 221 -7.02 -13.49 -10.15
N PHE A 222 -7.32 -12.30 -9.67
CA PHE A 222 -7.21 -11.07 -10.46
C PHE A 222 -5.75 -10.86 -10.92
N VAL A 223 -4.76 -10.94 -10.02
CA VAL A 223 -3.34 -10.79 -10.37
C VAL A 223 -2.88 -11.90 -11.31
N ILE A 224 -3.20 -13.16 -11.00
CA ILE A 224 -2.86 -14.30 -11.86
C ILE A 224 -3.45 -14.11 -13.26
N SER A 225 -4.69 -13.63 -13.36
CA SER A 225 -5.34 -13.34 -14.64
C SER A 225 -4.62 -12.25 -15.41
N LEU A 226 -4.21 -11.16 -14.75
CA LEU A 226 -3.42 -10.10 -15.37
C LEU A 226 -2.09 -10.63 -15.89
N HIS A 227 -1.39 -11.45 -15.09
CA HIS A 227 -0.13 -12.06 -15.47
C HIS A 227 -0.25 -12.97 -16.70
N ILE A 228 -1.34 -13.75 -16.82
CA ILE A 228 -1.57 -14.66 -17.96
C ILE A 228 -2.02 -13.90 -19.21
N ILE A 229 -2.92 -12.91 -19.05
CA ILE A 229 -3.52 -12.20 -20.19
C ILE A 229 -2.54 -11.19 -20.79
N LEU A 230 -1.69 -10.62 -19.96
CA LEU A 230 -0.69 -9.63 -20.36
C LEU A 230 0.71 -10.22 -20.15
N PRO A 231 1.10 -11.26 -20.91
CA PRO A 231 2.41 -11.89 -20.73
C PRO A 231 3.52 -10.85 -20.92
N PHE A 232 4.54 -10.97 -20.07
CA PHE A 232 5.78 -10.23 -20.23
C PHE A 232 6.33 -10.51 -21.65
N ALA A 233 6.24 -9.51 -22.55
CA ALA A 233 6.85 -9.56 -23.87
C ALA A 233 8.33 -9.21 -23.77
#